data_a2fdfffecbaf262f500da1b9d9498fb5
#
_entry.id   a2fdfffecbaf262f500da1b9d9498fb5
#
_cell.length_a   1.000
_cell.length_b   1.000
_cell.length_c   1.000
_cell.angle_alpha   90.00
_cell.angle_beta   90.00
_cell.angle_gamma   90.00
#
_symmetry.space_group_name_H-M   'P 1'
#
loop_
_entity.id
_entity.type
_entity.pdbx_description
1 polymer ?
#
loop_
_entity_poly.entity_id
_entity_poly.type
_entity_poly.pdbx_seq_one_letter_code
_entity_poly.pdbx_strand_id
1 'polypeptide(L)'
;MAFITIEFLSEVLGRQTSIDVIIPQKRTNGEIGIANNAKDEKYKTLVLLHGLSDNSRIWARRTSIDRYATEKGIAVIMPSGDRSFYTNMRYGDNFADFIGKEVLAVAREYLPLSQKREDTFITGNSMGGYGAMKMALKFPETFVAAAGLSSVADVDKFMKERTPELGKVIFGGEVPASEDLFALTTACESNPLRPRLYMIEGLGDFMLEENRRLAAHIKTLNYDFTYEEYEGIHDWAFWDTYVQKVLSWMFD
;
A
#
# COMPACT_ATOMS: atom_id res chain seq x y z
N MET A 1 -15.34 8.05 14.40
CA MET A 1 -14.70 8.16 13.07
C MET A 1 -15.73 8.30 11.94
N ALA A 2 -15.34 8.73 10.73
CA ALA A 2 -16.20 8.70 9.56
C ALA A 2 -15.62 7.75 8.51
N PHE A 3 -16.50 6.97 7.86
CA PHE A 3 -16.21 6.20 6.66
C PHE A 3 -16.87 6.93 5.47
N ILE A 4 -16.07 7.35 4.49
CA ILE A 4 -16.52 8.22 3.40
C ILE A 4 -16.18 7.53 2.08
N THR A 5 -17.12 7.44 1.16
CA THR A 5 -16.87 7.08 -0.23
C THR A 5 -16.89 8.35 -1.09
N ILE A 6 -15.83 8.60 -1.82
CA ILE A 6 -15.72 9.69 -2.78
C ILE A 6 -15.83 9.09 -4.17
N GLU A 7 -16.92 9.41 -4.87
CA GLU A 7 -17.11 9.05 -6.29
C GLU A 7 -16.68 10.23 -7.16
N PHE A 8 -15.89 9.96 -8.20
CA PHE A 8 -15.36 11.01 -9.07
C PHE A 8 -15.03 10.47 -10.47
N LEU A 9 -14.93 11.37 -11.43
CA LEU A 9 -14.39 11.07 -12.75
C LEU A 9 -12.86 11.07 -12.68
N SER A 10 -12.25 9.88 -12.80
CA SER A 10 -10.81 9.78 -12.92
C SER A 10 -10.35 10.20 -14.32
N GLU A 11 -9.46 11.17 -14.39
CA GLU A 11 -8.83 11.57 -15.64
C GLU A 11 -7.84 10.52 -16.13
N VAL A 12 -7.13 9.87 -15.18
CA VAL A 12 -6.14 8.84 -15.47
C VAL A 12 -6.77 7.56 -16.00
N LEU A 13 -7.90 7.12 -15.40
CA LEU A 13 -8.62 5.91 -15.85
C LEU A 13 -9.66 6.20 -16.94
N GLY A 14 -9.99 7.48 -17.20
CA GLY A 14 -11.00 7.89 -18.19
C GLY A 14 -12.41 7.41 -17.88
N ARG A 15 -12.75 7.15 -16.60
CA ARG A 15 -14.06 6.63 -16.17
C ARG A 15 -14.41 7.06 -14.75
N GLN A 16 -15.70 6.93 -14.41
CA GLN A 16 -16.16 7.06 -13.03
C GLN A 16 -15.55 5.96 -12.17
N THR A 17 -15.06 6.35 -10.99
CA THR A 17 -14.48 5.46 -9.99
C THR A 17 -14.72 6.00 -8.60
N SER A 18 -14.28 5.26 -7.58
CA SER A 18 -14.40 5.69 -6.19
C SER A 18 -13.17 5.33 -5.36
N ILE A 19 -12.98 6.07 -4.29
CA ILE A 19 -12.08 5.74 -3.19
C ILE A 19 -12.86 5.71 -1.88
N ASP A 20 -12.54 4.75 -1.01
CA ASP A 20 -13.06 4.71 0.35
C ASP A 20 -12.04 5.31 1.32
N VAL A 21 -12.50 6.13 2.27
CA VAL A 21 -11.64 6.85 3.21
C VAL A 21 -12.16 6.69 4.63
N ILE A 22 -11.26 6.33 5.54
CA ILE A 22 -11.49 6.38 6.98
C ILE A 22 -10.82 7.64 7.50
N ILE A 23 -11.56 8.46 8.27
CA ILE A 23 -11.03 9.68 8.87
C ILE A 23 -11.54 9.84 10.31
N PRO A 24 -10.65 10.08 11.30
CA PRO A 24 -11.07 10.32 12.69
C PRO A 24 -11.87 11.60 12.82
N GLN A 25 -12.92 11.60 13.65
CA GLN A 25 -13.71 12.79 13.94
C GLN A 25 -13.06 13.63 15.05
N LYS A 26 -12.88 14.93 14.80
CA LYS A 26 -12.17 15.83 15.73
C LYS A 26 -12.94 16.15 17.02
N ARG A 27 -14.27 16.04 17.02
CA ARG A 27 -15.13 16.50 18.11
C ARG A 27 -16.07 15.41 18.62
N THR A 28 -15.51 14.30 19.06
CA THR A 28 -16.29 13.30 19.77
C THR A 28 -15.72 13.12 21.17
N ASN A 29 -16.62 12.89 22.14
CA ASN A 29 -16.21 12.46 23.48
C ASN A 29 -15.59 11.05 23.48
N GLY A 30 -15.22 10.55 22.29
CA GLY A 30 -14.73 9.21 22.04
C GLY A 30 -15.86 8.18 21.87
N GLU A 31 -15.53 7.10 21.18
CA GLU A 31 -16.35 5.89 21.15
C GLU A 31 -15.92 4.99 22.33
N ILE A 32 -16.87 4.25 22.93
CA ILE A 32 -16.56 3.39 24.07
C ILE A 32 -15.46 2.39 23.68
N GLY A 33 -14.37 2.39 24.43
CA GLY A 33 -13.25 1.47 24.23
C GLY A 33 -12.31 1.81 23.07
N ILE A 34 -12.45 3.00 22.44
CA ILE A 34 -11.56 3.46 21.37
C ILE A 34 -10.92 4.80 21.77
N ALA A 35 -9.59 4.83 21.82
CA ALA A 35 -8.87 6.08 21.98
C ALA A 35 -8.98 6.93 20.70
N ASN A 36 -9.34 8.20 20.83
CA ASN A 36 -9.41 9.12 19.71
C ASN A 36 -8.27 10.13 19.79
N ASN A 37 -7.28 10.00 18.91
CA ASN A 37 -6.11 10.88 18.82
C ASN A 37 -6.24 11.89 17.65
N ALA A 38 -7.45 12.17 17.19
CA ALA A 38 -7.69 13.19 16.16
C ALA A 38 -7.19 14.56 16.63
N LYS A 39 -6.35 15.22 15.81
CA LYS A 39 -5.78 16.54 16.06
C LYS A 39 -6.52 17.62 15.25
N ASP A 40 -6.37 18.88 15.67
CA ASP A 40 -6.89 20.02 14.89
C ASP A 40 -6.08 20.33 13.63
N GLU A 41 -4.95 19.68 13.45
CA GLU A 41 -4.09 19.75 12.27
C GLU A 41 -4.65 18.93 11.10
N LYS A 42 -4.01 19.05 9.95
CA LYS A 42 -4.27 18.17 8.80
C LYS A 42 -3.77 16.76 9.11
N TYR A 43 -4.54 15.75 8.70
CA TYR A 43 -4.23 14.36 8.98
C TYR A 43 -3.02 13.86 8.19
N LYS A 44 -2.15 13.10 8.84
CA LYS A 44 -1.25 12.17 8.16
C LYS A 44 -2.06 11.13 7.41
N THR A 45 -1.55 10.66 6.29
CA THR A 45 -2.31 9.83 5.35
C THR A 45 -1.62 8.50 5.10
N LEU A 46 -2.37 7.42 5.21
CA LEU A 46 -2.01 6.08 4.77
C LEU A 46 -2.80 5.73 3.51
N VAL A 47 -2.12 5.40 2.42
CA VAL A 47 -2.73 4.71 1.27
C VAL A 47 -2.64 3.21 1.54
N LEU A 48 -3.79 2.51 1.57
CA LEU A 48 -3.89 1.10 1.96
C LEU A 48 -4.40 0.27 0.79
N LEU A 49 -3.53 -0.58 0.25
CA LEU A 49 -3.73 -1.32 -0.99
C LEU A 49 -4.22 -2.75 -0.72
N HIS A 50 -5.18 -3.22 -1.50
CA HIS A 50 -5.79 -4.54 -1.40
C HIS A 50 -5.04 -5.63 -2.18
N GLY A 51 -5.33 -6.90 -1.90
CA GLY A 51 -4.81 -8.08 -2.60
C GLY A 51 -5.49 -8.35 -3.95
N LEU A 52 -5.04 -9.39 -4.67
CA LEU A 52 -5.40 -9.67 -6.06
C LEU A 52 -6.90 -9.88 -6.33
N SER A 53 -7.64 -10.46 -5.38
CA SER A 53 -9.07 -10.80 -5.52
C SER A 53 -10.01 -9.80 -4.85
N ASP A 54 -9.48 -8.69 -4.35
CA ASP A 54 -10.15 -7.79 -3.43
C ASP A 54 -10.53 -6.44 -4.09
N ASN A 55 -11.01 -5.52 -3.28
CA ASN A 55 -11.37 -4.16 -3.68
C ASN A 55 -11.10 -3.17 -2.53
N SER A 56 -11.43 -1.88 -2.73
CA SER A 56 -11.26 -0.80 -1.76
C SER A 56 -11.80 -1.09 -0.35
N ARG A 57 -12.86 -1.89 -0.21
CA ARG A 57 -13.54 -2.13 1.07
C ARG A 57 -13.04 -3.32 1.86
N ILE A 58 -12.14 -4.12 1.30
CA ILE A 58 -11.79 -5.40 1.91
C ILE A 58 -11.12 -5.24 3.26
N TRP A 59 -10.19 -4.27 3.40
CA TRP A 59 -9.52 -3.99 4.66
C TRP A 59 -10.50 -3.63 5.78
N ALA A 60 -11.48 -2.77 5.50
CA ALA A 60 -12.52 -2.40 6.47
C ALA A 60 -13.47 -3.56 6.82
N ARG A 61 -13.61 -4.56 5.92
CA ARG A 61 -14.47 -5.73 6.13
C ARG A 61 -13.79 -6.89 6.84
N ARG A 62 -12.47 -6.97 6.80
CA ARG A 62 -11.69 -8.11 7.30
C ARG A 62 -10.82 -7.78 8.50
N THR A 63 -10.67 -6.50 8.82
CA THR A 63 -9.82 -6.02 9.91
C THR A 63 -10.53 -4.96 10.74
N SER A 64 -9.91 -4.54 11.85
CA SER A 64 -10.34 -3.37 12.61
C SER A 64 -9.58 -2.10 12.22
N ILE A 65 -9.26 -1.93 10.94
CA ILE A 65 -8.45 -0.80 10.44
C ILE A 65 -9.03 0.57 10.81
N ASP A 66 -10.35 0.69 10.91
CA ASP A 66 -11.03 1.91 11.33
C ASP A 66 -10.69 2.29 12.78
N ARG A 67 -10.69 1.31 13.68
CA ARG A 67 -10.25 1.49 15.07
C ARG A 67 -8.78 1.84 15.14
N TYR A 68 -7.91 1.11 14.44
CA TYR A 68 -6.47 1.35 14.43
C TYR A 68 -6.13 2.75 13.91
N ALA A 69 -6.79 3.19 12.83
CA ALA A 69 -6.61 4.52 12.26
C ALA A 69 -7.06 5.62 13.23
N THR A 70 -8.15 5.41 13.95
CA THR A 70 -8.66 6.35 14.94
C THR A 70 -7.70 6.48 16.13
N GLU A 71 -7.18 5.37 16.62
CA GLU A 71 -6.20 5.33 17.72
C GLU A 71 -4.86 6.00 17.34
N LYS A 72 -4.45 5.91 16.07
CA LYS A 72 -3.26 6.62 15.54
C LYS A 72 -3.54 8.07 15.12
N GLY A 73 -4.80 8.48 15.01
CA GLY A 73 -5.19 9.82 14.57
C GLY A 73 -4.84 10.12 13.11
N ILE A 74 -4.94 9.13 12.23
CA ILE A 74 -4.57 9.20 10.81
C ILE A 74 -5.77 9.00 9.88
N ALA A 75 -5.68 9.52 8.66
CA ALA A 75 -6.61 9.18 7.59
C ALA A 75 -6.08 7.96 6.81
N VAL A 76 -6.99 7.04 6.42
CA VAL A 76 -6.67 5.89 5.58
C VAL A 76 -7.45 5.99 4.28
N ILE A 77 -6.75 5.98 3.15
CA ILE A 77 -7.33 5.99 1.80
C ILE A 77 -7.21 4.59 1.21
N MET A 78 -8.33 4.02 0.82
CA MET A 78 -8.42 2.68 0.25
C MET A 78 -8.96 2.79 -1.20
N PRO A 79 -8.08 2.84 -2.20
CA PRO A 79 -8.48 2.81 -3.62
C PRO A 79 -8.73 1.38 -4.09
N SER A 80 -9.50 1.21 -5.17
CA SER A 80 -9.51 -0.05 -5.92
C SER A 80 -8.46 -0.02 -7.03
N GLY A 81 -7.55 -0.98 -7.01
CA GLY A 81 -6.52 -1.19 -8.03
C GLY A 81 -6.88 -2.33 -8.99
N ASP A 82 -8.07 -2.90 -8.89
CA ASP A 82 -8.52 -4.08 -9.64
C ASP A 82 -7.47 -5.21 -9.58
N ARG A 83 -7.26 -5.93 -10.68
CA ARG A 83 -6.22 -6.97 -10.80
C ARG A 83 -4.97 -6.47 -11.53
N SER A 84 -4.68 -5.17 -11.45
CA SER A 84 -3.67 -4.48 -12.25
C SER A 84 -2.23 -4.65 -11.76
N PHE A 85 -2.00 -5.22 -10.58
CA PHE A 85 -0.72 -5.14 -9.88
C PHE A 85 -0.22 -3.69 -9.75
N TYR A 86 -1.18 -2.74 -9.68
CA TYR A 86 -0.87 -1.31 -9.53
C TYR A 86 0.09 -0.81 -10.63
N THR A 87 -0.14 -1.24 -11.87
CA THR A 87 0.72 -1.01 -13.04
C THR A 87 -0.03 -0.21 -14.09
N ASN A 88 0.64 0.63 -14.84
CA ASN A 88 0.12 1.15 -16.09
C ASN A 88 0.14 -0.02 -17.09
N MET A 89 -1.01 -0.65 -17.28
CA MET A 89 -1.11 -1.94 -17.94
C MET A 89 -0.83 -1.81 -19.45
N ARG A 90 -0.20 -2.82 -20.01
CA ARG A 90 0.04 -2.88 -21.46
C ARG A 90 -1.28 -2.90 -22.26
N TYR A 91 -2.26 -3.64 -21.73
CA TYR A 91 -3.60 -3.79 -22.33
C TYR A 91 -4.67 -3.53 -21.28
N GLY A 92 -4.74 -2.30 -20.76
CA GLY A 92 -5.69 -1.89 -19.73
C GLY A 92 -5.44 -0.46 -19.24
N ASP A 93 -5.91 -0.14 -18.04
CA ASP A 93 -5.88 1.19 -17.47
C ASP A 93 -4.53 1.52 -16.81
N ASN A 94 -4.29 2.82 -16.56
CA ASN A 94 -3.05 3.35 -16.00
C ASN A 94 -3.07 3.38 -14.46
N PHE A 95 -3.16 2.22 -13.82
CA PHE A 95 -3.31 2.14 -12.37
C PHE A 95 -2.10 2.64 -11.56
N ALA A 96 -0.87 2.62 -12.10
CA ALA A 96 0.27 3.19 -11.40
C ALA A 96 0.14 4.71 -11.23
N ASP A 97 -0.25 5.42 -12.27
CA ASP A 97 -0.49 6.87 -12.21
C ASP A 97 -1.73 7.20 -11.39
N PHE A 98 -2.78 6.39 -11.48
CA PHE A 98 -3.98 6.54 -10.66
C PHE A 98 -3.65 6.48 -9.16
N ILE A 99 -2.98 5.41 -8.70
CA ILE A 99 -2.63 5.22 -7.29
C ILE A 99 -1.54 6.18 -6.82
N GLY A 100 -0.47 6.35 -7.62
CA GLY A 100 0.71 7.13 -7.23
C GLY A 100 0.49 8.65 -7.24
N LYS A 101 -0.49 9.12 -8.00
CA LYS A 101 -0.72 10.57 -8.23
C LYS A 101 -2.15 11.00 -7.96
N GLU A 102 -3.14 10.46 -8.70
CA GLU A 102 -4.51 10.98 -8.73
C GLU A 102 -5.27 10.71 -7.44
N VAL A 103 -5.17 9.52 -6.86
CA VAL A 103 -5.85 9.14 -5.60
C VAL A 103 -5.57 10.13 -4.47
N LEU A 104 -4.30 10.50 -4.28
CA LEU A 104 -3.92 11.48 -3.26
C LEU A 104 -4.35 12.90 -3.62
N ALA A 105 -4.27 13.29 -4.88
CA ALA A 105 -4.70 14.61 -5.35
C ALA A 105 -6.19 14.81 -5.07
N VAL A 106 -7.03 13.87 -5.49
CA VAL A 106 -8.48 13.90 -5.26
C VAL A 106 -8.81 13.89 -3.76
N ALA A 107 -8.21 12.99 -2.98
CA ALA A 107 -8.48 12.95 -1.55
C ALA A 107 -8.09 14.26 -0.84
N ARG A 108 -6.98 14.88 -1.23
CA ARG A 108 -6.49 16.15 -0.67
C ARG A 108 -7.32 17.37 -1.07
N GLU A 109 -8.05 17.29 -2.18
CA GLU A 109 -8.98 18.34 -2.60
C GLU A 109 -10.19 18.41 -1.67
N TYR A 110 -10.75 17.28 -1.28
CA TYR A 110 -11.99 17.21 -0.52
C TYR A 110 -11.82 17.04 0.99
N LEU A 111 -10.66 16.56 1.45
CA LEU A 111 -10.43 16.20 2.85
C LEU A 111 -9.27 16.98 3.48
N PRO A 112 -9.27 17.20 4.80
CA PRO A 112 -8.23 17.94 5.51
C PRO A 112 -6.95 17.10 5.69
N LEU A 113 -6.34 16.67 4.59
CA LEU A 113 -5.12 15.85 4.57
C LEU A 113 -3.86 16.70 4.45
N SER A 114 -2.77 16.25 5.05
CA SER A 114 -1.47 16.89 4.91
C SER A 114 -0.97 16.79 3.45
N GLN A 115 -0.34 17.89 3.00
CA GLN A 115 0.30 17.94 1.68
C GLN A 115 1.77 17.51 1.74
N LYS A 116 2.30 17.28 2.94
CA LYS A 116 3.70 16.97 3.16
C LYS A 116 4.00 15.52 2.82
N ARG A 117 5.16 15.28 2.21
CA ARG A 117 5.69 13.94 1.96
C ARG A 117 5.86 13.15 3.26
N GLU A 118 6.40 13.81 4.31
CA GLU A 118 6.69 13.22 5.63
C GLU A 118 5.44 12.70 6.33
N ASP A 119 4.27 13.12 5.89
CA ASP A 119 2.97 12.72 6.42
C ASP A 119 2.24 11.72 5.50
N THR A 120 2.91 11.18 4.45
CA THR A 120 2.30 10.34 3.42
C THR A 120 2.96 8.97 3.37
N PHE A 121 2.18 7.93 3.64
CA PHE A 121 2.62 6.54 3.80
C PHE A 121 1.81 5.60 2.91
N ILE A 122 2.35 4.43 2.59
CA ILE A 122 1.65 3.44 1.80
C ILE A 122 1.93 2.02 2.30
N THR A 123 0.90 1.18 2.36
CA THR A 123 1.04 -0.24 2.70
C THR A 123 -0.04 -1.08 2.02
N GLY A 124 0.09 -2.39 2.11
CA GLY A 124 -0.89 -3.33 1.59
C GLY A 124 -0.46 -4.78 1.78
N ASN A 125 -1.33 -5.71 1.40
CA ASN A 125 -1.09 -7.14 1.49
C ASN A 125 -0.96 -7.79 0.10
N SER A 126 -0.13 -8.82 -0.02
CA SER A 126 -0.02 -9.63 -1.25
C SER A 126 0.31 -8.77 -2.49
N MET A 127 -0.58 -8.74 -3.50
CA MET A 127 -0.50 -7.80 -4.62
C MET A 127 -0.40 -6.33 -4.13
N GLY A 128 -1.12 -5.98 -3.06
CA GLY A 128 -1.05 -4.64 -2.47
C GLY A 128 0.27 -4.36 -1.77
N GLY A 129 0.92 -5.39 -1.19
CA GLY A 129 2.26 -5.27 -0.63
C GLY A 129 3.31 -4.97 -1.71
N TYR A 130 3.26 -5.70 -2.82
CA TYR A 130 4.04 -5.38 -4.02
C TYR A 130 3.76 -3.95 -4.51
N GLY A 131 2.47 -3.60 -4.63
CA GLY A 131 2.05 -2.27 -5.07
C GLY A 131 2.58 -1.16 -4.17
N ALA A 132 2.51 -1.32 -2.85
CA ALA A 132 2.99 -0.34 -1.89
C ALA A 132 4.50 -0.09 -2.01
N MET A 133 5.29 -1.16 -2.03
CA MET A 133 6.74 -1.08 -2.25
C MET A 133 7.07 -0.40 -3.58
N LYS A 134 6.43 -0.84 -4.66
CA LYS A 134 6.62 -0.28 -6.00
C LYS A 134 6.26 1.19 -6.08
N MET A 135 5.08 1.60 -5.56
CA MET A 135 4.66 2.99 -5.60
C MET A 135 5.62 3.91 -4.87
N ALA A 136 6.10 3.53 -3.69
CA ALA A 136 7.06 4.33 -2.95
C ALA A 136 8.42 4.46 -3.66
N LEU A 137 8.86 3.41 -4.35
CA LEU A 137 10.11 3.43 -5.12
C LEU A 137 9.98 4.22 -6.43
N LYS A 138 8.80 4.22 -7.07
CA LYS A 138 8.52 4.98 -8.31
C LYS A 138 8.18 6.44 -8.06
N PHE A 139 7.57 6.75 -6.91
CA PHE A 139 7.14 8.10 -6.51
C PHE A 139 7.74 8.49 -5.15
N PRO A 140 9.08 8.50 -5.03
CA PRO A 140 9.76 8.77 -3.75
C PRO A 140 9.53 10.19 -3.23
N GLU A 141 9.13 11.13 -4.11
CA GLU A 141 8.70 12.48 -3.75
C GLU A 141 7.34 12.52 -3.06
N THR A 142 6.54 11.45 -3.18
CA THR A 142 5.19 11.35 -2.62
C THR A 142 5.19 10.61 -1.28
N PHE A 143 5.85 9.46 -1.22
CA PHE A 143 5.79 8.55 -0.06
C PHE A 143 7.09 8.56 0.74
N VAL A 144 6.98 8.81 2.05
CA VAL A 144 8.14 8.78 2.96
C VAL A 144 8.51 7.36 3.36
N ALA A 145 7.53 6.47 3.43
CA ALA A 145 7.74 5.09 3.83
C ALA A 145 6.70 4.15 3.19
N ALA A 146 7.11 2.92 2.94
CA ALA A 146 6.26 1.84 2.46
C ALA A 146 6.44 0.57 3.30
N ALA A 147 5.33 -0.17 3.47
CA ALA A 147 5.40 -1.51 4.04
C ALA A 147 4.65 -2.51 3.17
N GLY A 148 5.13 -3.76 3.14
CA GLY A 148 4.48 -4.87 2.47
C GLY A 148 4.23 -6.03 3.40
N LEU A 149 2.99 -6.51 3.44
CA LEU A 149 2.56 -7.70 4.18
C LEU A 149 2.40 -8.84 3.19
N SER A 150 3.12 -9.94 3.36
CA SER A 150 3.06 -11.11 2.47
C SER A 150 3.13 -10.70 0.98
N SER A 151 4.15 -9.92 0.63
CA SER A 151 4.22 -9.24 -0.68
C SER A 151 4.51 -10.20 -1.83
N VAL A 152 3.98 -9.91 -3.02
CA VAL A 152 4.48 -10.53 -4.26
C VAL A 152 5.87 -9.94 -4.57
N ALA A 153 6.90 -10.46 -3.88
CA ALA A 153 8.27 -9.93 -3.96
C ALA A 153 8.93 -10.15 -5.32
N ASP A 154 8.64 -11.28 -5.97
CA ASP A 154 9.11 -11.65 -7.31
C ASP A 154 7.91 -11.73 -8.26
N VAL A 155 7.56 -10.58 -8.84
CA VAL A 155 6.39 -10.46 -9.69
C VAL A 155 6.53 -11.24 -11.01
N ASP A 156 7.74 -11.35 -11.56
CA ASP A 156 7.98 -12.10 -12.80
C ASP A 156 7.73 -13.61 -12.59
N LYS A 157 8.29 -14.17 -11.51
CA LYS A 157 8.03 -15.55 -11.12
C LYS A 157 6.54 -15.79 -10.85
N PHE A 158 5.91 -14.88 -10.08
CA PHE A 158 4.48 -14.98 -9.76
C PHE A 158 3.61 -15.01 -11.02
N MET A 159 3.87 -14.13 -12.00
CA MET A 159 3.13 -14.11 -13.24
C MET A 159 3.31 -15.40 -14.02
N LYS A 160 4.54 -15.89 -14.19
CA LYS A 160 4.84 -17.09 -14.96
C LYS A 160 4.23 -18.35 -14.38
N GLU A 161 4.27 -18.51 -13.07
CA GLU A 161 3.87 -19.74 -12.39
C GLU A 161 2.39 -19.78 -11.98
N ARG A 162 1.78 -18.62 -11.68
CA ARG A 162 0.45 -18.57 -11.08
C ARG A 162 -0.61 -17.88 -11.93
N THR A 163 -0.24 -16.87 -12.68
CA THR A 163 -1.21 -16.05 -13.44
C THR A 163 -0.67 -15.61 -14.80
N PRO A 164 -0.23 -16.55 -15.68
CA PRO A 164 0.43 -16.20 -16.94
C PRO A 164 -0.44 -15.36 -17.88
N GLU A 165 -1.75 -15.63 -17.95
CA GLU A 165 -2.65 -14.85 -18.80
C GLU A 165 -2.82 -13.40 -18.28
N LEU A 166 -2.86 -13.23 -16.96
CA LEU A 166 -2.88 -11.89 -16.36
C LEU A 166 -1.58 -11.13 -16.63
N GLY A 167 -0.43 -11.82 -16.54
CA GLY A 167 0.88 -11.25 -16.88
C GLY A 167 0.95 -10.72 -18.32
N LYS A 168 0.35 -11.42 -19.28
CA LYS A 168 0.23 -10.95 -20.67
C LYS A 168 -0.58 -9.65 -20.76
N VAL A 169 -1.69 -9.56 -20.04
CA VAL A 169 -2.56 -8.37 -20.06
C VAL A 169 -1.85 -7.18 -19.41
N ILE A 170 -1.21 -7.39 -18.25
CA ILE A 170 -0.57 -6.31 -17.51
C ILE A 170 0.74 -5.85 -18.17
N PHE A 171 1.64 -6.79 -18.48
CA PHE A 171 3.02 -6.49 -18.88
C PHE A 171 3.30 -6.72 -20.38
N GLY A 172 2.39 -7.38 -21.09
CA GLY A 172 2.62 -7.81 -22.48
C GLY A 172 3.38 -9.14 -22.58
N GLY A 173 3.57 -9.85 -21.45
CA GLY A 173 4.22 -11.16 -21.37
C GLY A 173 5.48 -11.17 -20.51
N GLU A 174 6.35 -10.17 -20.63
CA GLU A 174 7.56 -10.04 -19.83
C GLU A 174 7.45 -8.86 -18.85
N VAL A 175 7.86 -9.07 -17.60
CA VAL A 175 7.88 -8.01 -16.60
C VAL A 175 9.07 -7.09 -16.84
N PRO A 176 8.86 -5.80 -17.13
CA PRO A 176 9.97 -4.88 -17.34
C PRO A 176 10.66 -4.54 -16.01
N ALA A 177 11.95 -4.18 -16.07
CA ALA A 177 12.73 -3.80 -14.89
C ALA A 177 12.10 -2.63 -14.10
N SER A 178 11.35 -1.76 -14.76
CA SER A 178 10.61 -0.66 -14.13
C SER A 178 9.41 -1.11 -13.27
N GLU A 179 9.10 -2.40 -13.27
CA GLU A 179 8.03 -3.02 -12.47
C GLU A 179 8.57 -4.12 -11.53
N ASP A 180 9.85 -4.44 -11.62
CA ASP A 180 10.53 -5.44 -10.78
C ASP A 180 11.08 -4.79 -9.51
N LEU A 181 10.77 -5.35 -8.32
CA LEU A 181 11.17 -4.76 -7.05
C LEU A 181 12.69 -4.82 -6.81
N PHE A 182 13.38 -5.82 -7.31
CA PHE A 182 14.86 -5.90 -7.20
C PHE A 182 15.51 -4.78 -8.02
N ALA A 183 15.05 -4.57 -9.24
CA ALA A 183 15.54 -3.51 -10.10
C ALA A 183 15.18 -2.11 -9.55
N LEU A 184 13.95 -1.92 -9.08
CA LEU A 184 13.47 -0.66 -8.53
C LEU A 184 14.20 -0.26 -7.25
N THR A 185 14.46 -1.19 -6.34
CA THR A 185 15.23 -0.91 -5.11
C THR A 185 16.67 -0.52 -5.46
N THR A 186 17.30 -1.19 -6.41
CA THR A 186 18.64 -0.82 -6.90
C THR A 186 18.63 0.58 -7.55
N ALA A 187 17.65 0.88 -8.41
CA ALA A 187 17.58 2.16 -9.10
C ALA A 187 17.30 3.34 -8.16
N CYS A 188 16.50 3.13 -7.13
CA CYS A 188 16.13 4.19 -6.17
C CYS A 188 17.14 4.38 -5.02
N GLU A 189 18.15 3.51 -4.89
CA GLU A 189 19.12 3.54 -3.77
C GLU A 189 19.81 4.90 -3.60
N SER A 190 20.25 5.49 -4.70
CA SER A 190 20.95 6.78 -4.68
C SER A 190 20.03 8.00 -4.58
N ASN A 191 18.71 7.80 -4.63
CA ASN A 191 17.76 8.91 -4.55
C ASN A 191 17.75 9.50 -3.12
N PRO A 192 17.97 10.80 -2.91
CA PRO A 192 17.93 11.42 -1.59
C PRO A 192 16.57 11.32 -0.90
N LEU A 193 15.50 11.11 -1.68
CA LEU A 193 14.13 10.91 -1.20
C LEU A 193 13.74 9.43 -1.13
N ARG A 194 14.71 8.48 -1.20
CA ARG A 194 14.37 7.06 -1.08
C ARG A 194 13.51 6.80 0.17
N PRO A 195 12.45 5.97 0.05
CA PRO A 195 11.56 5.70 1.17
C PRO A 195 12.21 4.80 2.22
N ARG A 196 11.72 4.87 3.46
CA ARG A 196 11.92 3.79 4.43
C ARG A 196 11.09 2.58 4.02
N LEU A 197 11.61 1.37 4.21
CA LEU A 197 10.96 0.14 3.76
C LEU A 197 10.78 -0.86 4.92
N TYR A 198 9.62 -1.49 4.97
CA TYR A 198 9.32 -2.55 5.93
C TYR A 198 8.63 -3.73 5.24
N MET A 199 9.07 -4.94 5.50
CA MET A 199 8.44 -6.15 5.00
C MET A 199 8.15 -7.11 6.15
N ILE A 200 6.93 -7.67 6.17
CA ILE A 200 6.51 -8.69 7.13
C ILE A 200 6.00 -9.91 6.37
N GLU A 201 6.46 -11.10 6.77
CA GLU A 201 6.14 -12.34 6.09
C GLU A 201 5.74 -13.45 7.07
N GLY A 202 4.80 -14.31 6.64
CA GLY A 202 4.39 -15.49 7.38
C GLY A 202 5.32 -16.68 7.15
N LEU A 203 5.73 -17.38 8.20
CA LEU A 203 6.60 -18.57 8.09
C LEU A 203 5.95 -19.72 7.30
N GLY A 204 4.64 -19.78 7.24
CA GLY A 204 3.87 -20.73 6.42
C GLY A 204 3.36 -20.14 5.10
N ASP A 205 3.78 -18.93 4.73
CA ASP A 205 3.36 -18.31 3.48
C ASP A 205 4.08 -18.93 2.27
N PHE A 206 3.33 -19.14 1.19
CA PHE A 206 3.88 -19.73 -0.04
C PHE A 206 4.83 -18.79 -0.80
N MET A 207 4.92 -17.53 -0.41
CA MET A 207 5.85 -16.52 -0.98
C MET A 207 7.04 -16.22 -0.06
N LEU A 208 7.23 -16.98 1.02
CA LEU A 208 8.27 -16.75 2.01
C LEU A 208 9.68 -16.66 1.37
N GLU A 209 10.02 -17.59 0.50
CA GLU A 209 11.37 -17.64 -0.10
C GLU A 209 11.65 -16.46 -1.03
N GLU A 210 10.63 -16.00 -1.78
CA GLU A 210 10.75 -14.81 -2.62
C GLU A 210 10.94 -13.55 -1.77
N ASN A 211 10.21 -13.43 -0.66
CA ASN A 211 10.35 -12.31 0.27
C ASN A 211 11.70 -12.32 0.98
N ARG A 212 12.22 -13.49 1.38
CA ARG A 212 13.60 -13.64 1.90
C ARG A 212 14.66 -13.20 0.89
N ARG A 213 14.51 -13.57 -0.39
CA ARG A 213 15.44 -13.15 -1.46
C ARG A 213 15.41 -11.63 -1.64
N LEU A 214 14.24 -11.01 -1.72
CA LEU A 214 14.12 -9.56 -1.84
C LEU A 214 14.68 -8.86 -0.60
N ALA A 215 14.38 -9.35 0.60
CA ALA A 215 14.93 -8.80 1.84
C ALA A 215 16.45 -8.89 1.90
N ALA A 216 17.03 -10.03 1.48
CA ALA A 216 18.48 -10.19 1.39
C ALA A 216 19.09 -9.19 0.39
N HIS A 217 18.44 -8.97 -0.75
CA HIS A 217 18.86 -7.98 -1.74
C HIS A 217 18.82 -6.56 -1.16
N ILE A 218 17.69 -6.13 -0.57
CA ILE A 218 17.55 -4.78 0.00
C ILE A 218 18.60 -4.53 1.11
N LYS A 219 18.92 -5.54 1.92
CA LYS A 219 19.98 -5.45 2.96
C LYS A 219 21.38 -5.18 2.40
N THR A 220 21.64 -5.44 1.11
CA THR A 220 22.91 -5.06 0.47
C THR A 220 22.93 -3.60 0.01
N LEU A 221 21.79 -2.94 0.02
CA LEU A 221 21.60 -1.56 -0.42
C LEU A 221 21.48 -0.60 0.78
N ASN A 222 21.60 0.70 0.54
CA ASN A 222 21.59 1.72 1.58
C ASN A 222 20.16 2.22 1.88
N TYR A 223 19.29 1.34 2.42
CA TYR A 223 17.94 1.70 2.88
C TYR A 223 17.82 1.65 4.41
N ASP A 224 16.95 2.50 4.97
CA ASP A 224 16.33 2.24 6.27
C ASP A 224 15.28 1.13 6.04
N PHE A 225 15.69 -0.09 6.32
CA PHE A 225 14.94 -1.30 5.99
C PHE A 225 14.80 -2.27 7.15
N THR A 226 13.56 -2.68 7.40
CA THR A 226 13.20 -3.72 8.36
C THR A 226 12.56 -4.90 7.65
N TYR A 227 12.93 -6.12 8.03
CA TYR A 227 12.30 -7.37 7.60
C TYR A 227 12.06 -8.27 8.79
N GLU A 228 10.83 -8.72 8.96
CA GLU A 228 10.42 -9.60 10.06
C GLU A 228 9.58 -10.77 9.54
N GLU A 229 9.75 -11.92 10.20
CA GLU A 229 9.01 -13.14 9.93
C GLU A 229 8.25 -13.56 11.20
N TYR A 230 7.02 -14.06 11.03
CA TYR A 230 6.18 -14.49 12.14
C TYR A 230 5.42 -15.77 11.80
N GLU A 231 4.98 -16.52 12.82
CA GLU A 231 4.05 -17.62 12.63
C GLU A 231 2.77 -17.13 11.95
N GLY A 232 2.38 -17.81 10.88
CA GLY A 232 1.19 -17.49 10.09
C GLY A 232 1.33 -17.90 8.63
N ILE A 233 0.24 -17.73 7.91
CA ILE A 233 0.09 -18.07 6.49
C ILE A 233 -0.44 -16.88 5.71
N HIS A 234 -0.69 -17.05 4.41
CA HIS A 234 -1.22 -16.02 3.52
C HIS A 234 -2.72 -15.79 3.75
N ASP A 235 -3.10 -15.15 4.85
CA ASP A 235 -4.50 -14.94 5.22
C ASP A 235 -4.79 -13.63 5.96
N TRP A 236 -6.09 -13.34 6.13
CA TRP A 236 -6.56 -12.12 6.77
C TRP A 236 -6.29 -12.08 8.27
N ALA A 237 -6.15 -13.23 8.97
CA ALA A 237 -5.80 -13.25 10.39
C ALA A 237 -4.37 -12.74 10.59
N PHE A 238 -3.45 -13.15 9.71
CA PHE A 238 -2.09 -12.66 9.68
C PHE A 238 -2.05 -11.16 9.38
N TRP A 239 -2.74 -10.71 8.34
CA TRP A 239 -2.70 -9.29 7.92
C TRP A 239 -3.37 -8.35 8.93
N ASP A 240 -4.48 -8.73 9.58
CA ASP A 240 -5.11 -7.92 10.64
C ASP A 240 -4.19 -7.77 11.86
N THR A 241 -3.48 -8.85 12.21
CA THR A 241 -2.53 -8.83 13.32
C THR A 241 -1.35 -7.90 13.01
N TYR A 242 -0.72 -8.06 11.86
CA TYR A 242 0.56 -7.42 11.57
C TYR A 242 0.45 -6.04 10.91
N VAL A 243 -0.70 -5.64 10.39
CA VAL A 243 -0.92 -4.24 9.97
C VAL A 243 -0.77 -3.28 11.16
N GLN A 244 -1.07 -3.71 12.38
CA GLN A 244 -0.89 -2.89 13.59
C GLN A 244 0.60 -2.60 13.86
N LYS A 245 1.51 -3.55 13.60
CA LYS A 245 2.95 -3.30 13.67
C LYS A 245 3.41 -2.31 12.60
N VAL A 246 2.89 -2.44 11.39
CA VAL A 246 3.16 -1.49 10.30
C VAL A 246 2.71 -0.08 10.71
N LEU A 247 1.51 0.06 11.26
CA LEU A 247 1.00 1.36 11.73
C LEU A 247 1.88 1.94 12.84
N SER A 248 2.32 1.11 13.81
CA SER A 248 3.25 1.59 14.85
C SER A 248 4.59 2.03 14.27
N TRP A 249 5.17 1.27 13.35
CA TRP A 249 6.43 1.63 12.70
C TRP A 249 6.34 2.92 11.86
N MET A 250 5.17 3.21 11.27
CA MET A 250 4.96 4.41 10.45
C MET A 250 4.67 5.66 11.27
N PHE A 251 3.93 5.54 12.39
CA PHE A 251 3.27 6.69 13.02
C PHE A 251 3.70 6.95 14.48
N ASP A 252 4.38 6.03 15.15
CA ASP A 252 4.99 6.22 16.47
C ASP A 252 6.42 6.74 16.33
#